data_82ecf12b863c654f064152d3d0ff1519
#
_entry.id   82ecf12b863c654f064152d3d0ff1519
#
_cell.length_a   1.000
_cell.length_b   1.000
_cell.length_c   1.000
_cell.angle_alpha   90.00
_cell.angle_beta   90.00
_cell.angle_gamma   90.00
#
_symmetry.space_group_name_H-M   'P 1'
#
loop_
_entity.id
_entity.type
_entity.pdbx_description
1 polymer ?
#
loop_
_entity_poly.entity_id
_entity_poly.type
_entity_poly.pdbx_seq_one_letter_code
_entity_poly.pdbx_strand_id
1 'polypeptide(L)'
;IDSNGKKATRSYTVTKDEGPRAGTSKEALAKLRAVFAAGGSVTAGNSSQMSDGAAFIMVMSEAMVKELNLEPIARLVNYAAAGVEPRIMGIGPVKAIPKALKQAGLKQDDLSLIELNEAFASQSLAVIRELNLNPEIINPNGGAISLGHPLGCTGAKLSVQLFDEMRKQQMQ
;
A
#
# COMPACT_ATOMS: atom_id res chain seq x y z
N ILE A 1 -3.15 8.43 35.19
CA ILE A 1 -3.42 8.38 36.62
C ILE A 1 -2.17 8.91 37.30
N ASP A 2 -2.32 9.90 38.18
CA ASP A 2 -1.22 10.42 38.99
C ASP A 2 -0.81 9.42 40.10
N SER A 3 0.26 9.75 40.83
CA SER A 3 0.75 8.92 41.96
C SER A 3 -0.28 8.66 43.06
N ASN A 4 -1.38 9.41 43.09
CA ASN A 4 -2.47 9.30 44.06
C ASN A 4 -3.70 8.57 43.49
N GLY A 5 -3.61 7.97 42.34
CA GLY A 5 -4.68 7.23 41.66
C GLY A 5 -5.77 8.11 41.00
N LYS A 6 -5.56 9.43 40.88
CA LYS A 6 -6.50 10.34 40.24
C LYS A 6 -6.20 10.44 38.73
N LYS A 7 -7.26 10.69 37.94
CA LYS A 7 -7.11 10.99 36.51
C LYS A 7 -6.28 12.26 36.35
N ALA A 8 -5.15 12.15 35.64
CA ALA A 8 -4.31 13.31 35.30
C ALA A 8 -4.29 13.47 33.78
N THR A 9 -4.35 14.71 33.33
CA THR A 9 -4.16 15.06 31.93
C THR A 9 -2.69 15.44 31.72
N ARG A 10 -2.03 14.76 30.79
CA ARG A 10 -0.68 15.09 30.38
C ARG A 10 -0.71 15.58 28.94
N SER A 11 -0.23 16.79 28.72
CA SER A 11 0.00 17.31 27.36
C SER A 11 1.45 17.08 26.97
N TYR A 12 1.67 16.64 25.73
CA TYR A 12 3.00 16.52 25.14
C TYR A 12 2.94 16.87 23.65
N THR A 13 4.05 17.32 23.10
CA THR A 13 4.18 17.61 21.68
C THR A 13 4.80 16.40 20.98
N VAL A 14 4.12 15.87 19.97
CA VAL A 14 4.65 14.82 19.12
C VAL A 14 5.60 15.46 18.11
N THR A 15 6.87 15.10 18.17
CA THR A 15 7.93 15.66 17.31
C THR A 15 8.67 14.61 16.49
N LYS A 16 8.36 13.31 16.71
CA LYS A 16 9.05 12.20 16.09
C LYS A 16 8.04 11.15 15.64
N ASP A 17 8.24 10.61 14.46
CA ASP A 17 7.47 9.47 13.95
C ASP A 17 7.76 8.21 14.81
N GLU A 18 6.70 7.50 15.20
CA GLU A 18 6.79 6.32 16.04
C GLU A 18 7.17 5.04 15.26
N GLY A 19 7.00 5.05 13.92
CA GLY A 19 7.20 3.89 13.05
C GLY A 19 8.66 3.46 12.88
N PRO A 20 9.58 4.36 12.51
CA PRO A 20 10.95 4.01 12.19
C PRO A 20 11.74 3.42 13.37
N ARG A 21 12.46 2.31 13.13
CA ARG A 21 13.32 1.64 14.12
C ARG A 21 14.71 1.44 13.56
N ALA A 22 15.67 2.23 14.02
CA ALA A 22 17.06 2.21 13.54
C ALA A 22 17.78 0.86 13.69
N GLY A 23 17.38 0.05 14.68
CA GLY A 23 17.99 -1.28 14.96
C GLY A 23 17.33 -2.45 14.22
N THR A 24 16.60 -2.22 13.13
CA THR A 24 15.94 -3.28 12.38
C THR A 24 16.97 -4.13 11.63
N SER A 25 16.94 -5.44 11.87
CA SER A 25 17.77 -6.44 11.17
C SER A 25 16.99 -7.76 11.04
N LYS A 26 17.46 -8.67 10.21
CA LYS A 26 16.87 -10.01 10.09
C LYS A 26 16.83 -10.73 11.44
N GLU A 27 17.90 -10.63 12.22
CA GLU A 27 18.03 -11.23 13.54
C GLU A 27 17.08 -10.60 14.56
N ALA A 28 16.85 -9.29 14.49
CA ALA A 28 15.88 -8.59 15.32
C ALA A 28 14.44 -9.00 14.96
N LEU A 29 14.13 -9.06 13.68
CA LEU A 29 12.81 -9.48 13.17
C LEU A 29 12.51 -10.95 13.52
N ALA A 30 13.49 -11.84 13.46
CA ALA A 30 13.34 -13.26 13.79
C ALA A 30 12.97 -13.52 15.27
N LYS A 31 13.22 -12.57 16.15
CA LYS A 31 12.86 -12.65 17.58
C LYS A 31 11.42 -12.23 17.87
N LEU A 32 10.72 -11.66 16.90
CA LEU A 32 9.34 -11.21 17.08
C LEU A 32 8.39 -12.39 17.19
N ARG A 33 7.41 -12.27 18.09
CA ARG A 33 6.37 -13.29 18.26
C ARG A 33 5.33 -13.19 17.15
N ALA A 34 4.85 -14.35 16.70
CA ALA A 34 3.68 -14.43 15.84
C ALA A 34 2.44 -13.86 16.57
N VAL A 35 1.63 -13.07 15.86
CA VAL A 35 0.51 -12.32 16.49
C VAL A 35 -0.83 -13.01 16.33
N PHE A 36 -1.00 -13.92 15.35
CA PHE A 36 -2.31 -14.55 15.06
C PHE A 36 -2.37 -16.03 15.45
N ALA A 37 -1.28 -16.75 15.37
CA ALA A 37 -1.24 -18.17 15.69
C ALA A 37 0.08 -18.55 16.34
N ALA A 38 0.06 -19.46 17.29
CA ALA A 38 1.27 -20.06 17.84
C ALA A 38 2.04 -20.77 16.71
N GLY A 39 3.33 -20.46 16.56
CA GLY A 39 4.15 -20.98 15.47
C GLY A 39 3.84 -20.37 14.09
N GLY A 40 3.01 -19.35 14.01
CA GLY A 40 2.72 -18.61 12.78
C GLY A 40 3.90 -17.76 12.31
N SER A 41 3.82 -17.23 11.09
CA SER A 41 4.86 -16.43 10.46
C SER A 41 4.60 -14.92 10.46
N VAL A 42 3.37 -14.48 10.79
CA VAL A 42 2.98 -13.07 10.78
C VAL A 42 3.32 -12.43 12.13
N THR A 43 4.14 -11.40 12.09
CA THR A 43 4.63 -10.65 13.26
C THR A 43 4.42 -9.15 13.06
N ALA A 44 4.64 -8.36 14.09
CA ALA A 44 4.61 -6.90 13.98
C ALA A 44 5.67 -6.34 13.01
N GLY A 45 6.74 -7.10 12.72
CA GLY A 45 7.82 -6.67 11.83
C GLY A 45 7.58 -6.93 10.34
N ASN A 46 6.56 -7.73 10.00
CA ASN A 46 6.21 -8.05 8.61
C ASN A 46 4.72 -7.79 8.29
N SER A 47 4.13 -6.90 9.07
CA SER A 47 2.75 -6.43 8.90
C SER A 47 2.73 -4.91 8.74
N SER A 48 1.76 -4.40 8.01
CA SER A 48 1.53 -2.96 7.94
C SER A 48 1.05 -2.41 9.28
N GLN A 49 1.33 -1.14 9.52
CA GLN A 49 0.77 -0.41 10.66
C GLN A 49 -0.61 0.14 10.29
N MET A 50 -1.58 0.03 11.21
CA MET A 50 -2.77 0.87 11.13
C MET A 50 -2.34 2.31 11.42
N SER A 51 -2.55 3.18 10.45
CA SER A 51 -2.06 4.56 10.50
C SER A 51 -3.20 5.52 10.23
N ASP A 52 -3.08 6.73 10.75
CA ASP A 52 -3.90 7.84 10.31
C ASP A 52 -3.35 8.37 8.98
N GLY A 53 -4.22 8.83 8.11
CA GLY A 53 -3.81 9.36 6.81
C GLY A 53 -4.96 9.96 6.04
N ALA A 54 -4.64 10.91 5.18
CA ALA A 54 -5.56 11.52 4.23
C ALA A 54 -4.87 11.70 2.87
N ALA A 55 -5.58 11.39 1.80
CA ALA A 55 -5.14 11.65 0.43
C ALA A 55 -6.36 11.99 -0.43
N PHE A 56 -6.15 12.87 -1.40
CA PHE A 56 -7.21 13.32 -2.28
C PHE A 56 -6.77 13.18 -3.73
N ILE A 57 -7.70 12.73 -4.57
CA ILE A 57 -7.51 12.64 -6.01
C ILE A 57 -8.73 13.31 -6.65
N MET A 58 -8.48 14.22 -7.57
CA MET A 58 -9.53 14.79 -8.41
C MET A 58 -9.69 13.92 -9.65
N VAL A 59 -10.90 13.40 -9.84
CA VAL A 59 -11.26 12.59 -11.00
C VAL A 59 -12.28 13.34 -11.83
N MET A 60 -12.04 13.46 -13.13
CA MET A 60 -12.96 14.15 -14.02
C MET A 60 -12.99 13.51 -15.41
N SER A 61 -14.00 13.82 -16.19
CA SER A 61 -14.09 13.39 -17.58
C SER A 61 -13.10 14.13 -18.47
N GLU A 62 -12.71 13.52 -19.58
CA GLU A 62 -11.87 14.17 -20.60
C GLU A 62 -12.51 15.47 -21.11
N ALA A 63 -13.83 15.50 -21.23
CA ALA A 63 -14.57 16.70 -21.65
C ALA A 63 -14.33 17.86 -20.66
N MET A 64 -14.43 17.58 -19.35
CA MET A 64 -14.19 18.59 -18.32
C MET A 64 -12.74 19.05 -18.27
N VAL A 65 -11.78 18.15 -18.47
CA VAL A 65 -10.35 18.49 -18.58
C VAL A 65 -10.12 19.49 -19.70
N LYS A 66 -10.74 19.27 -20.86
CA LYS A 66 -10.64 20.18 -22.02
C LYS A 66 -11.33 21.51 -21.77
N GLU A 67 -12.55 21.48 -21.23
CA GLU A 67 -13.35 22.68 -20.93
C GLU A 67 -12.62 23.62 -19.95
N LEU A 68 -12.01 23.04 -18.92
CA LEU A 68 -11.28 23.79 -17.88
C LEU A 68 -9.82 24.07 -18.26
N ASN A 69 -9.36 23.62 -19.42
CA ASN A 69 -7.97 23.74 -19.89
C ASN A 69 -6.96 23.25 -18.84
N LEU A 70 -7.22 22.07 -18.25
CA LEU A 70 -6.37 21.47 -17.24
C LEU A 70 -5.37 20.51 -17.88
N GLU A 71 -4.22 20.35 -17.23
CA GLU A 71 -3.24 19.33 -17.56
C GLU A 71 -3.47 18.11 -16.66
N PRO A 72 -3.91 16.95 -17.22
CA PRO A 72 -4.14 15.75 -16.43
C PRO A 72 -2.79 15.09 -16.06
N ILE A 73 -2.68 14.60 -14.81
CA ILE A 73 -1.48 13.89 -14.35
C ILE A 73 -1.44 12.47 -14.93
N ALA A 74 -2.61 11.83 -15.00
CA ALA A 74 -2.73 10.46 -15.50
C ALA A 74 -4.13 10.20 -16.03
N ARG A 75 -4.31 9.13 -16.78
CA ARG A 75 -5.60 8.62 -17.23
C ARG A 75 -5.90 7.28 -16.58
N LEU A 76 -7.08 7.17 -15.97
CA LEU A 76 -7.58 5.85 -15.52
C LEU A 76 -7.97 5.03 -16.74
N VAL A 77 -7.22 4.01 -17.06
CA VAL A 77 -7.48 3.13 -18.22
C VAL A 77 -8.56 2.11 -17.87
N ASN A 78 -8.41 1.43 -16.72
CA ASN A 78 -9.36 0.42 -16.29
C ASN A 78 -9.26 0.14 -14.79
N TYR A 79 -10.26 -0.55 -14.26
CA TYR A 79 -10.24 -1.13 -12.93
C TYR A 79 -10.97 -2.49 -12.94
N ALA A 80 -10.63 -3.36 -12.02
CA ALA A 80 -11.32 -4.62 -11.84
C ALA A 80 -11.43 -5.02 -10.37
N ALA A 81 -12.56 -5.62 -10.04
CA ALA A 81 -12.76 -6.31 -8.77
C ALA A 81 -12.89 -7.81 -9.02
N ALA A 82 -12.41 -8.62 -8.09
CA ALA A 82 -12.53 -10.06 -8.13
C ALA A 82 -12.78 -10.62 -6.71
N GLY A 83 -13.70 -11.55 -6.59
CA GLY A 83 -13.92 -12.31 -5.37
C GLY A 83 -12.92 -13.45 -5.25
N VAL A 84 -12.48 -13.69 -4.03
CA VAL A 84 -11.66 -14.85 -3.64
C VAL A 84 -12.23 -15.45 -2.36
N GLU A 85 -11.79 -16.66 -2.01
CA GLU A 85 -12.18 -17.27 -0.75
C GLU A 85 -11.83 -16.37 0.44
N PRO A 86 -12.76 -16.10 1.39
CA PRO A 86 -12.52 -15.17 2.50
C PRO A 86 -11.29 -15.48 3.35
N ARG A 87 -10.94 -16.74 3.53
CA ARG A 87 -9.78 -17.19 4.31
C ARG A 87 -8.43 -16.73 3.71
N ILE A 88 -8.42 -16.47 2.41
CA ILE A 88 -7.23 -16.06 1.66
C ILE A 88 -7.47 -14.73 0.94
N MET A 89 -8.27 -13.83 1.53
CA MET A 89 -8.64 -12.56 0.91
C MET A 89 -7.44 -11.74 0.41
N GLY A 90 -6.29 -11.88 1.05
CA GLY A 90 -5.07 -11.13 0.69
C GLY A 90 -4.54 -11.41 -0.71
N ILE A 91 -4.90 -12.55 -1.31
CA ILE A 91 -4.51 -12.86 -2.70
C ILE A 91 -5.50 -12.36 -3.75
N GLY A 92 -6.48 -11.52 -3.38
CA GLY A 92 -7.42 -10.90 -4.32
C GLY A 92 -6.76 -10.31 -5.57
N PRO A 93 -5.60 -9.61 -5.48
CA PRO A 93 -4.88 -9.09 -6.64
C PRO A 93 -4.51 -10.14 -7.68
N VAL A 94 -4.27 -11.40 -7.29
CA VAL A 94 -3.98 -12.51 -8.21
C VAL A 94 -5.10 -12.73 -9.25
N LYS A 95 -6.34 -12.44 -8.85
CA LYS A 95 -7.51 -12.51 -9.76
C LYS A 95 -7.84 -11.17 -10.42
N ALA A 96 -7.65 -10.07 -9.68
CA ALA A 96 -8.04 -8.74 -10.15
C ALA A 96 -7.07 -8.18 -11.20
N ILE A 97 -5.76 -8.36 -11.03
CA ILE A 97 -4.73 -7.83 -11.95
C ILE A 97 -4.89 -8.41 -13.37
N PRO A 98 -4.90 -9.73 -13.58
CA PRO A 98 -5.07 -10.29 -14.93
C PRO A 98 -6.41 -9.89 -15.57
N LYS A 99 -7.46 -9.76 -14.75
CA LYS A 99 -8.76 -9.31 -15.23
C LYS A 99 -8.70 -7.86 -15.73
N ALA A 100 -8.08 -6.96 -14.97
CA ALA A 100 -7.93 -5.56 -15.36
C ALA A 100 -7.10 -5.42 -16.64
N LEU A 101 -5.96 -6.10 -16.71
CA LEU A 101 -5.08 -6.11 -17.90
C LEU A 101 -5.82 -6.62 -19.14
N LYS A 102 -6.51 -7.75 -19.02
CA LYS A 102 -7.30 -8.30 -20.13
C LYS A 102 -8.36 -7.32 -20.63
N GLN A 103 -9.06 -6.65 -19.71
CA GLN A 103 -10.09 -5.66 -20.08
C GLN A 103 -9.50 -4.41 -20.72
N ALA A 104 -8.27 -4.05 -20.36
CA ALA A 104 -7.54 -2.94 -20.94
C ALA A 104 -6.84 -3.28 -22.26
N GLY A 105 -6.80 -4.56 -22.64
CA GLY A 105 -6.04 -5.02 -23.80
C GLY A 105 -4.52 -4.99 -23.60
N LEU A 106 -4.08 -4.99 -22.34
CA LEU A 106 -2.67 -4.93 -21.93
C LEU A 106 -2.15 -6.29 -21.47
N LYS A 107 -0.84 -6.43 -21.53
CA LYS A 107 -0.09 -7.56 -20.97
C LYS A 107 0.62 -7.13 -19.69
N GLN A 108 1.06 -8.10 -18.91
CA GLN A 108 1.81 -7.82 -17.69
C GLN A 108 3.15 -7.12 -17.96
N ASP A 109 3.80 -7.46 -19.06
CA ASP A 109 5.08 -6.87 -19.47
C ASP A 109 4.94 -5.38 -19.90
N ASP A 110 3.73 -4.91 -20.11
CA ASP A 110 3.45 -3.50 -20.41
C ASP A 110 3.45 -2.62 -19.12
N LEU A 111 3.52 -3.26 -17.94
CA LEU A 111 3.56 -2.54 -16.66
C LEU A 111 4.98 -2.06 -16.36
N SER A 112 5.14 -0.75 -16.20
CA SER A 112 6.42 -0.14 -15.86
C SER A 112 6.55 0.21 -14.38
N LEU A 113 5.44 0.27 -13.65
CA LEU A 113 5.40 0.62 -12.24
C LEU A 113 4.16 0.00 -11.57
N ILE A 114 4.33 -0.49 -10.36
CA ILE A 114 3.25 -1.12 -9.58
C ILE A 114 3.29 -0.58 -8.15
N GLU A 115 2.17 -0.06 -7.68
CA GLU A 115 1.93 0.17 -6.25
C GLU A 115 1.04 -0.95 -5.71
N LEU A 116 1.63 -1.85 -4.93
CA LEU A 116 0.96 -3.00 -4.30
C LEU A 116 0.83 -2.76 -2.80
N ASN A 117 -0.39 -2.75 -2.27
CA ASN A 117 -0.58 -2.61 -0.84
C ASN A 117 -0.01 -3.80 -0.06
N GLU A 118 0.93 -3.50 0.83
CA GLU A 118 1.57 -4.49 1.70
C GLU A 118 0.82 -4.62 3.03
N ALA A 119 -0.42 -5.13 3.01
CA ALA A 119 -1.12 -5.41 4.27
C ALA A 119 -0.29 -6.33 5.17
N PHE A 120 0.31 -7.36 4.56
CA PHE A 120 1.27 -8.30 5.16
C PHE A 120 2.34 -8.66 4.13
N ALA A 121 3.58 -8.83 4.56
CA ALA A 121 4.66 -9.27 3.67
C ALA A 121 4.35 -10.62 3.00
N SER A 122 3.78 -11.57 3.76
CA SER A 122 3.41 -12.89 3.23
C SER A 122 2.37 -12.79 2.11
N GLN A 123 1.38 -11.91 2.26
CA GLN A 123 0.34 -11.68 1.24
C GLN A 123 0.95 -11.04 -0.02
N SER A 124 1.77 -10.00 0.11
CA SER A 124 2.41 -9.33 -1.03
C SER A 124 3.34 -10.27 -1.77
N LEU A 125 4.16 -11.03 -1.06
CA LEU A 125 5.04 -12.04 -1.65
C LEU A 125 4.26 -13.14 -2.37
N ALA A 126 3.11 -13.56 -1.83
CA ALA A 126 2.24 -14.54 -2.50
C ALA A 126 1.72 -13.99 -3.83
N VAL A 127 1.24 -12.74 -3.86
CA VAL A 127 0.79 -12.08 -5.10
C VAL A 127 1.93 -11.96 -6.11
N ILE A 128 3.10 -11.49 -5.69
CA ILE A 128 4.27 -11.32 -6.54
C ILE A 128 4.70 -12.65 -7.18
N ARG A 129 4.77 -13.71 -6.39
CA ARG A 129 5.18 -15.05 -6.85
C ARG A 129 4.14 -15.68 -7.77
N GLU A 130 2.86 -15.64 -7.39
CA GLU A 130 1.77 -16.27 -8.14
C GLU A 130 1.61 -15.65 -9.53
N LEU A 131 1.82 -14.34 -9.64
CA LEU A 131 1.75 -13.62 -10.91
C LEU A 131 3.12 -13.46 -11.58
N ASN A 132 4.21 -13.93 -10.96
CA ASN A 132 5.57 -13.72 -11.46
C ASN A 132 5.84 -12.24 -11.78
N LEU A 133 5.45 -11.32 -10.88
CA LEU A 133 5.67 -9.89 -11.06
C LEU A 133 7.16 -9.56 -10.89
N ASN A 134 7.63 -8.58 -11.65
CA ASN A 134 8.98 -8.05 -11.45
C ASN A 134 9.05 -7.23 -10.14
N PRO A 135 9.80 -7.65 -9.12
CA PRO A 135 9.87 -6.95 -7.84
C PRO A 135 10.54 -5.57 -7.94
N GLU A 136 11.37 -5.32 -8.94
CA GLU A 136 12.10 -4.06 -9.11
C GLU A 136 11.20 -2.86 -9.45
N ILE A 137 10.00 -3.13 -9.98
CA ILE A 137 9.03 -2.08 -10.31
C ILE A 137 7.91 -1.96 -9.28
N ILE A 138 8.00 -2.70 -8.16
CA ILE A 138 6.95 -2.71 -7.13
C ILE A 138 7.35 -1.82 -5.96
N ASN A 139 6.49 -0.86 -5.60
CA ASN A 139 6.64 0.01 -4.43
C ASN A 139 8.04 0.65 -4.33
N PRO A 140 8.55 1.34 -5.34
CA PRO A 140 9.92 1.85 -5.36
C PRO A 140 10.24 2.80 -4.20
N ASN A 141 9.24 3.47 -3.65
CA ASN A 141 9.37 4.38 -2.51
C ASN A 141 8.98 3.73 -1.17
N GLY A 142 8.80 2.42 -1.15
CA GLY A 142 8.33 1.68 0.02
C GLY A 142 6.82 1.48 0.03
N GLY A 143 6.38 0.40 0.65
CA GLY A 143 4.97 0.00 0.77
C GLY A 143 4.41 0.24 2.18
N ALA A 144 3.26 -0.36 2.47
CA ALA A 144 2.52 -0.14 3.71
C ALA A 144 3.25 -0.63 4.97
N ILE A 145 4.19 -1.57 4.85
CA ILE A 145 4.99 -2.05 6.00
C ILE A 145 5.91 -0.94 6.50
N SER A 146 6.49 -0.15 5.59
CA SER A 146 7.37 0.96 5.94
C SER A 146 6.64 2.28 6.17
N LEU A 147 5.58 2.56 5.40
CA LEU A 147 4.91 3.87 5.34
C LEU A 147 3.57 3.91 6.08
N GLY A 148 3.04 2.76 6.48
CA GLY A 148 1.73 2.65 7.10
C GLY A 148 0.58 2.37 6.13
N HIS A 149 -0.54 1.91 6.70
CA HIS A 149 -1.74 1.51 5.99
C HIS A 149 -2.98 2.20 6.57
N PRO A 150 -3.24 3.45 6.20
CA PRO A 150 -4.47 4.14 6.59
C PRO A 150 -5.64 3.59 5.77
N LEU A 151 -6.33 2.57 6.31
CA LEU A 151 -7.24 1.65 5.58
C LEU A 151 -8.15 2.34 4.56
N GLY A 152 -8.95 3.30 4.98
CA GLY A 152 -9.87 4.02 4.10
C GLY A 152 -9.20 4.99 3.12
N CYS A 153 -7.96 5.38 3.40
CA CYS A 153 -7.19 6.31 2.58
C CYS A 153 -6.25 5.59 1.60
N THR A 154 -5.91 4.32 1.85
CA THR A 154 -4.82 3.64 1.14
C THR A 154 -4.98 3.63 -0.38
N GLY A 155 -6.19 3.48 -0.92
CA GLY A 155 -6.40 3.52 -2.37
C GLY A 155 -5.97 4.85 -2.98
N ALA A 156 -6.36 5.96 -2.38
CA ALA A 156 -5.94 7.29 -2.82
C ALA A 156 -4.43 7.51 -2.57
N LYS A 157 -3.90 7.06 -1.42
CA LYS A 157 -2.47 7.15 -1.09
C LYS A 157 -1.60 6.45 -2.14
N LEU A 158 -1.90 5.20 -2.49
CA LEU A 158 -1.17 4.44 -3.50
C LEU A 158 -1.21 5.15 -4.87
N SER A 159 -2.37 5.66 -5.25
CA SER A 159 -2.50 6.41 -6.51
C SER A 159 -1.66 7.68 -6.52
N VAL A 160 -1.64 8.43 -5.42
CA VAL A 160 -0.80 9.64 -5.29
C VAL A 160 0.69 9.28 -5.36
N GLN A 161 1.12 8.21 -4.69
CA GLN A 161 2.50 7.71 -4.77
C GLN A 161 2.87 7.30 -6.20
N LEU A 162 1.97 6.56 -6.87
CA LEU A 162 2.15 6.16 -8.25
C LEU A 162 2.33 7.37 -9.18
N PHE A 163 1.46 8.38 -9.06
CA PHE A 163 1.53 9.59 -9.89
C PHE A 163 2.81 10.40 -9.65
N ASP A 164 3.25 10.51 -8.39
CA ASP A 164 4.48 11.21 -8.06
C ASP A 164 5.70 10.50 -8.65
N GLU A 165 5.74 9.18 -8.59
CA GLU A 165 6.81 8.38 -9.17
C GLU A 165 6.79 8.43 -10.71
N MET A 166 5.63 8.30 -11.33
CA MET A 166 5.49 8.46 -12.79
C MET A 166 6.03 9.81 -13.25
N ARG A 167 5.70 10.89 -12.53
CA ARG A 167 6.19 12.24 -12.84
C ARG A 167 7.70 12.35 -12.66
N LYS A 168 8.29 11.81 -11.60
CA LYS A 168 9.73 11.80 -11.37
C LYS A 168 10.49 11.06 -12.47
N GLN A 169 9.95 9.97 -12.94
CA GLN A 169 10.53 9.17 -14.01
C GLN A 169 10.12 9.62 -15.42
N GLN A 170 9.36 10.71 -15.53
CA GLN A 170 8.85 11.25 -16.82
C GLN A 170 8.09 10.20 -17.64
N MET A 171 7.38 9.31 -16.97
CA MET A 171 6.52 8.31 -17.60
C MET A 171 5.27 8.96 -18.21
N GLN A 172 4.81 8.42 -19.34
CA GLN A 172 3.60 8.87 -20.04
C GLN A 172 2.48 7.82 -19.92
#